data_93de2db5be38669078d93962fd395a0d
#
_entry.id   93de2db5be38669078d93962fd395a0d
#
_cell.length_a   1.000
_cell.length_b   1.000
_cell.length_c   1.000
_cell.angle_alpha   90.00
_cell.angle_beta   90.00
_cell.angle_gamma   90.00
#
_symmetry.space_group_name_H-M   'P 1'
#
loop_
_entity.id
_entity.type
_entity.pdbx_description
1 polymer ?
#
loop_
_entity_poly.entity_id
_entity_poly.type
_entity_poly.pdbx_seq_one_letter_code
_entity_poly.pdbx_strand_id
1 'polypeptide(L)'
;TQSRSSAASDVYKRQILIVLNSLMGIPPVVVGLIVYFMFASGGPLGVLQLLYTPTAMIIAQVIIIFPIVTSISHEIFDQNWREYKDQLRSINMPFFGVAFIITKHSYFLVITALLSAFGRAISEVGAVMIVGGNIDHFTRVMTTAISLETRMGNLEYAMALGIVLILLTIVIYSLVYIFNKKNI
;
A
#
# COMPACT_ATOMS: atom_id res chain seq x y z
N THR A 1 -30.95 -9.63 -22.69
CA THR A 1 -30.07 -8.42 -22.52
C THR A 1 -29.30 -8.46 -21.22
N GLN A 2 -29.85 -8.99 -20.13
CA GLN A 2 -29.22 -9.03 -18.79
C GLN A 2 -27.98 -9.91 -18.74
N SER A 3 -27.91 -11.02 -19.48
CA SER A 3 -26.76 -11.92 -19.52
C SER A 3 -25.53 -11.30 -20.22
N ARG A 4 -25.73 -10.48 -21.25
CA ARG A 4 -24.63 -9.79 -21.96
C ARG A 4 -24.01 -8.68 -21.12
N SER A 5 -24.82 -7.96 -20.34
CA SER A 5 -24.36 -6.91 -19.43
C SER A 5 -23.53 -7.50 -18.29
N SER A 6 -23.95 -8.64 -17.73
CA SER A 6 -23.20 -9.36 -16.69
C SER A 6 -21.84 -9.86 -17.21
N ALA A 7 -21.82 -10.50 -18.39
CA ALA A 7 -20.59 -10.99 -19.00
C ALA A 7 -19.60 -9.88 -19.31
N ALA A 8 -20.07 -8.73 -19.82
CA ALA A 8 -19.21 -7.57 -20.06
C ALA A 8 -18.61 -7.03 -18.74
N SER A 9 -19.42 -6.91 -17.68
CA SER A 9 -18.97 -6.48 -16.36
C SER A 9 -17.89 -7.40 -15.79
N ASP A 10 -18.05 -8.72 -15.96
CA ASP A 10 -17.05 -9.70 -15.49
C ASP A 10 -15.73 -9.61 -16.26
N VAL A 11 -15.76 -9.32 -17.56
CA VAL A 11 -14.56 -9.10 -18.37
C VAL A 11 -13.80 -7.85 -17.90
N TYR A 12 -14.49 -6.72 -17.70
CA TYR A 12 -13.86 -5.50 -17.19
C TYR A 12 -13.27 -5.68 -15.78
N LYS A 13 -14.01 -6.35 -14.90
CA LYS A 13 -13.52 -6.69 -13.56
C LYS A 13 -12.22 -7.49 -13.62
N ARG A 14 -12.17 -8.51 -14.48
CA ARG A 14 -10.99 -9.35 -14.67
C ARG A 14 -9.81 -8.55 -15.24
N GLN A 15 -10.05 -7.65 -16.18
CA GLN A 15 -9.00 -6.79 -16.76
C GLN A 15 -8.41 -5.86 -15.70
N ILE A 16 -9.23 -5.19 -14.88
CA ILE A 16 -8.78 -4.33 -13.78
C ILE A 16 -7.92 -5.13 -12.79
N LEU A 17 -8.35 -6.33 -12.42
CA LEU A 17 -7.58 -7.19 -11.51
C LEU A 17 -6.24 -7.63 -12.08
N ILE A 18 -6.19 -7.96 -13.38
CA ILE A 18 -4.92 -8.28 -14.05
C ILE A 18 -3.98 -7.08 -14.01
N VAL A 19 -4.48 -5.89 -14.29
CA VAL A 19 -3.67 -4.65 -14.23
C VAL A 19 -3.18 -4.41 -12.80
N LEU A 20 -4.05 -4.46 -11.79
CA LEU A 20 -3.67 -4.27 -10.39
C LEU A 20 -2.60 -5.28 -9.93
N ASN A 21 -2.79 -6.56 -10.26
CA ASN A 21 -1.83 -7.60 -9.91
C ASN A 21 -0.48 -7.41 -10.64
N SER A 22 -0.51 -6.95 -11.89
CA SER A 22 0.71 -6.62 -12.63
C SER A 22 1.44 -5.42 -12.02
N LEU A 23 0.69 -4.41 -11.56
CA LEU A 23 1.25 -3.24 -10.87
C LEU A 23 1.93 -3.60 -9.53
N MET A 24 1.48 -4.67 -8.84
CA MET A 24 2.15 -5.15 -7.62
C MET A 24 3.59 -5.62 -7.88
N GLY A 25 3.87 -6.11 -9.09
CA GLY A 25 5.19 -6.59 -9.51
C GLY A 25 6.14 -5.49 -9.99
N ILE A 26 5.70 -4.25 -10.14
CA ILE A 26 6.55 -3.16 -10.62
C ILE A 26 7.64 -2.85 -9.57
N PRO A 27 8.93 -2.80 -9.99
CA PRO A 27 10.00 -2.41 -9.10
C PRO A 27 9.77 -0.99 -8.55
N PRO A 28 9.79 -0.79 -7.23
CA PRO A 28 9.54 0.52 -6.62
C PRO A 28 10.45 1.64 -7.12
N VAL A 29 11.69 1.29 -7.49
CA VAL A 29 12.65 2.23 -8.08
C VAL A 29 12.13 2.83 -9.38
N VAL A 30 11.43 2.04 -10.21
CA VAL A 30 10.81 2.50 -11.46
C VAL A 30 9.69 3.48 -11.17
N VAL A 31 8.85 3.20 -10.16
CA VAL A 31 7.82 4.13 -9.70
C VAL A 31 8.44 5.43 -9.22
N GLY A 32 9.52 5.36 -8.43
CA GLY A 32 10.27 6.53 -7.99
C GLY A 32 10.78 7.38 -9.17
N LEU A 33 11.32 6.74 -10.21
CA LEU A 33 11.76 7.44 -11.42
C LEU A 33 10.61 8.10 -12.18
N ILE A 34 9.47 7.42 -12.32
CA ILE A 34 8.28 7.99 -12.96
C ILE A 34 7.82 9.25 -12.20
N VAL A 35 7.70 9.15 -10.87
CA VAL A 35 7.30 10.27 -10.03
C VAL A 35 8.33 11.40 -10.09
N TYR A 36 9.62 11.07 -10.11
CA TYR A 36 10.70 12.04 -10.29
C TYR A 36 10.53 12.82 -11.60
N PHE A 37 10.36 12.13 -12.73
CA PHE A 37 10.17 12.80 -14.03
C PHE A 37 8.87 13.62 -14.11
N MET A 38 7.83 13.19 -13.41
CA MET A 38 6.59 13.96 -13.34
C MET A 38 6.76 15.28 -12.59
N PHE A 39 7.53 15.31 -11.50
CA PHE A 39 7.72 16.47 -10.64
C PHE A 39 9.00 17.28 -10.93
N ALA A 40 9.90 16.79 -11.80
CA ALA A 40 11.06 17.55 -12.23
C ALA A 40 10.66 18.86 -12.91
N SER A 41 11.50 19.86 -12.87
CA SER A 41 11.20 21.21 -13.41
C SER A 41 10.80 21.22 -14.89
N GLY A 42 11.26 20.25 -15.67
CA GLY A 42 10.85 20.02 -17.06
C GLY A 42 9.66 19.05 -17.22
N GLY A 43 9.13 18.51 -16.14
CA GLY A 43 8.03 17.55 -16.16
C GLY A 43 6.66 18.20 -16.13
N PRO A 44 5.58 17.43 -16.41
CA PRO A 44 4.21 17.96 -16.52
C PRO A 44 3.70 18.56 -15.20
N LEU A 45 4.19 18.12 -14.06
CA LEU A 45 3.82 18.60 -12.72
C LEU A 45 4.94 19.40 -12.05
N GLY A 46 5.98 19.80 -12.79
CA GLY A 46 7.12 20.56 -12.27
C GLY A 46 6.75 21.91 -11.66
N VAL A 47 5.65 22.50 -12.12
CA VAL A 47 5.10 23.76 -11.57
C VAL A 47 4.75 23.64 -10.07
N LEU A 48 4.42 22.43 -9.59
CA LEU A 48 4.07 22.19 -8.19
C LEU A 48 5.27 22.21 -7.24
N GLN A 49 6.51 22.16 -7.78
CA GLN A 49 7.76 22.17 -7.02
C GLN A 49 7.80 21.18 -5.84
N LEU A 50 7.19 20.00 -6.04
CA LEU A 50 7.09 18.98 -5.00
C LEU A 50 8.31 18.07 -4.91
N LEU A 51 9.18 18.06 -5.92
CA LEU A 51 10.37 17.21 -5.92
C LEU A 51 11.27 17.53 -4.71
N TYR A 52 11.85 16.49 -4.12
CA TYR A 52 12.66 16.57 -2.91
C TYR A 52 11.91 17.06 -1.65
N THR A 53 10.61 16.84 -1.61
CA THR A 53 9.77 17.11 -0.43
C THR A 53 9.19 15.84 0.16
N PRO A 54 8.82 15.83 1.46
CA PRO A 54 8.10 14.71 2.06
C PRO A 54 6.78 14.37 1.33
N THR A 55 6.10 15.36 0.76
CA THR A 55 4.86 15.17 -0.01
C THR A 55 5.08 14.29 -1.23
N ALA A 56 6.15 14.53 -1.99
CA ALA A 56 6.47 13.71 -3.15
C ALA A 56 6.83 12.26 -2.75
N MET A 57 7.51 12.07 -1.60
CA MET A 57 7.79 10.75 -1.04
C MET A 57 6.49 10.00 -0.70
N ILE A 58 5.53 10.68 -0.06
CA ILE A 58 4.22 10.11 0.27
C ILE A 58 3.47 9.70 -1.01
N ILE A 59 3.46 10.56 -2.02
CA ILE A 59 2.81 10.24 -3.31
C ILE A 59 3.42 8.99 -3.95
N ALA A 60 4.75 8.90 -3.99
CA ALA A 60 5.44 7.72 -4.51
C ALA A 60 5.07 6.44 -3.73
N GLN A 61 5.05 6.52 -2.40
CA GLN A 61 4.66 5.40 -1.54
C GLN A 61 3.20 4.99 -1.74
N VAL A 62 2.27 5.95 -1.85
CA VAL A 62 0.86 5.67 -2.12
C VAL A 62 0.70 4.94 -3.45
N ILE A 63 1.40 5.37 -4.51
CA ILE A 63 1.35 4.70 -5.82
C ILE A 63 1.83 3.25 -5.73
N ILE A 64 2.87 2.96 -4.94
CA ILE A 64 3.40 1.61 -4.74
C ILE A 64 2.44 0.74 -3.93
N ILE A 65 1.83 1.30 -2.87
CA ILE A 65 1.01 0.55 -1.92
C ILE A 65 -0.41 0.34 -2.44
N PHE A 66 -0.95 1.30 -3.19
CA PHE A 66 -2.34 1.29 -3.65
C PHE A 66 -2.74 -0.01 -4.38
N PRO A 67 -1.97 -0.53 -5.36
CA PRO A 67 -2.30 -1.80 -6.02
C PRO A 67 -2.33 -2.97 -5.04
N ILE A 68 -1.38 -3.01 -4.09
CA ILE A 68 -1.26 -4.08 -3.10
C ILE A 68 -2.50 -4.12 -2.21
N VAL A 69 -2.86 -2.97 -1.60
CA VAL A 69 -4.03 -2.87 -0.72
C VAL A 69 -5.31 -3.19 -1.48
N THR A 70 -5.47 -2.64 -2.68
CA THR A 70 -6.67 -2.83 -3.48
C THR A 70 -6.84 -4.28 -3.90
N SER A 71 -5.77 -4.96 -4.33
CA SER A 71 -5.83 -6.36 -4.76
C SER A 71 -6.15 -7.29 -3.59
N ILE A 72 -5.47 -7.14 -2.46
CA ILE A 72 -5.72 -7.96 -1.26
C ILE A 72 -7.13 -7.70 -0.71
N SER A 73 -7.55 -6.43 -0.62
CA SER A 73 -8.90 -6.10 -0.16
C SER A 73 -9.97 -6.68 -1.09
N HIS A 74 -9.76 -6.61 -2.40
CA HIS A 74 -10.69 -7.22 -3.36
C HIS A 74 -10.83 -8.73 -3.13
N GLU A 75 -9.72 -9.44 -2.93
CA GLU A 75 -9.75 -10.89 -2.68
C GLU A 75 -10.52 -11.22 -1.40
N ILE A 76 -10.29 -10.47 -0.31
CA ILE A 76 -10.99 -10.62 0.96
C ILE A 76 -12.52 -10.42 0.78
N PHE A 77 -12.91 -9.35 0.08
CA PHE A 77 -14.33 -9.08 -0.17
C PHE A 77 -14.97 -10.11 -1.09
N ASP A 78 -14.28 -10.60 -2.11
CA ASP A 78 -14.78 -11.62 -3.03
C ASP A 78 -14.97 -12.97 -2.33
N GLN A 79 -14.04 -13.37 -1.46
CA GLN A 79 -14.16 -14.57 -0.63
C GLN A 79 -15.37 -14.49 0.29
N ASN A 80 -15.50 -13.42 1.07
CA ASN A 80 -16.63 -13.22 1.97
C ASN A 80 -17.97 -13.14 1.20
N TRP A 81 -17.97 -12.49 0.03
CA TRP A 81 -19.16 -12.47 -0.82
C TRP A 81 -19.58 -13.86 -1.27
N ARG A 82 -18.64 -14.71 -1.71
CA ARG A 82 -18.94 -16.09 -2.12
C ARG A 82 -19.48 -16.93 -0.98
N GLU A 83 -18.98 -16.72 0.23
CA GLU A 83 -19.41 -17.45 1.42
C GLU A 83 -20.83 -17.07 1.87
N TYR A 84 -21.13 -15.78 1.90
CA TYR A 84 -22.39 -15.29 2.49
C TYR A 84 -23.49 -14.98 1.47
N LYS A 85 -23.22 -14.95 0.17
CA LYS A 85 -24.18 -14.52 -0.87
C LYS A 85 -25.52 -15.28 -0.84
N ASP A 86 -25.49 -16.60 -0.63
CA ASP A 86 -26.70 -17.42 -0.69
C ASP A 86 -27.56 -17.23 0.56
N GLN A 87 -26.93 -17.05 1.72
CA GLN A 87 -27.60 -16.72 2.97
C GLN A 87 -28.23 -15.32 2.91
N LEU A 88 -27.47 -14.32 2.43
CA LEU A 88 -27.95 -12.94 2.32
C LEU A 88 -29.07 -12.78 1.29
N ARG A 89 -29.05 -13.57 0.21
CA ARG A 89 -30.13 -13.63 -0.78
C ARG A 89 -31.41 -14.28 -0.25
N SER A 90 -31.28 -15.34 0.57
CA SER A 90 -32.46 -16.04 1.12
C SER A 90 -33.31 -15.16 2.02
N ILE A 91 -32.70 -14.18 2.70
CA ILE A 91 -33.39 -13.20 3.56
C ILE A 91 -33.79 -11.91 2.83
N ASN A 92 -33.65 -11.86 1.49
CA ASN A 92 -33.97 -10.68 0.67
C ASN A 92 -33.34 -9.36 1.21
N MET A 93 -32.12 -9.43 1.73
CA MET A 93 -31.45 -8.27 2.33
C MET A 93 -31.17 -7.17 1.31
N PRO A 94 -31.45 -5.88 1.64
CA PRO A 94 -31.15 -4.77 0.75
C PRO A 94 -29.64 -4.58 0.57
N PHE A 95 -29.23 -4.02 -0.57
CA PHE A 95 -27.80 -3.84 -0.94
C PHE A 95 -26.94 -3.21 0.17
N PHE A 96 -27.44 -2.17 0.84
CA PHE A 96 -26.73 -1.52 1.94
C PHE A 96 -26.52 -2.44 3.15
N GLY A 97 -27.48 -3.28 3.46
CA GLY A 97 -27.36 -4.28 4.53
C GLY A 97 -26.30 -5.33 4.20
N VAL A 98 -26.29 -5.81 2.96
CA VAL A 98 -25.28 -6.74 2.44
C VAL A 98 -23.89 -6.13 2.52
N ALA A 99 -23.72 -4.90 2.02
CA ALA A 99 -22.44 -4.19 2.05
C ALA A 99 -21.94 -4.01 3.49
N PHE A 100 -22.82 -3.63 4.43
CA PHE A 100 -22.48 -3.47 5.84
C PHE A 100 -22.00 -4.77 6.48
N ILE A 101 -22.71 -5.88 6.26
CA ILE A 101 -22.34 -7.19 6.84
C ILE A 101 -20.99 -7.66 6.29
N ILE A 102 -20.81 -7.60 4.97
CA ILE A 102 -19.56 -8.03 4.35
C ILE A 102 -18.39 -7.16 4.83
N THR A 103 -18.56 -5.84 4.90
CA THR A 103 -17.53 -4.93 5.41
C THR A 103 -17.19 -5.24 6.88
N LYS A 104 -18.19 -5.49 7.71
CA LYS A 104 -18.00 -5.85 9.12
C LYS A 104 -17.23 -7.19 9.28
N HIS A 105 -17.56 -8.20 8.48
CA HIS A 105 -16.83 -9.49 8.50
C HIS A 105 -15.41 -9.36 7.92
N SER A 106 -15.21 -8.50 6.93
CA SER A 106 -13.93 -8.28 6.29
C SER A 106 -12.99 -7.36 7.09
N TYR A 107 -13.51 -6.63 8.08
CA TYR A 107 -12.80 -5.56 8.78
C TYR A 107 -11.43 -6.00 9.31
N PHE A 108 -11.35 -7.14 9.98
CA PHE A 108 -10.11 -7.67 10.54
C PHE A 108 -9.06 -7.99 9.46
N LEU A 109 -9.50 -8.64 8.38
CA LEU A 109 -8.65 -9.02 7.27
C LEU A 109 -8.15 -7.78 6.50
N VAL A 110 -9.01 -6.77 6.35
CA VAL A 110 -8.62 -5.49 5.72
C VAL A 110 -7.58 -4.76 6.57
N ILE A 111 -7.71 -4.74 7.89
CA ILE A 111 -6.67 -4.17 8.75
C ILE A 111 -5.34 -4.92 8.60
N THR A 112 -5.38 -6.24 8.52
CA THR A 112 -4.17 -7.05 8.30
C THR A 112 -3.53 -6.73 6.95
N ALA A 113 -4.34 -6.52 5.90
CA ALA A 113 -3.86 -6.08 4.59
C ALA A 113 -3.21 -4.70 4.64
N LEU A 114 -3.81 -3.75 5.36
CA LEU A 114 -3.26 -2.41 5.57
C LEU A 114 -1.93 -2.45 6.34
N LEU A 115 -1.83 -3.31 7.36
CA LEU A 115 -0.58 -3.51 8.09
C LEU A 115 0.53 -4.07 7.19
N SER A 116 0.21 -5.07 6.37
CA SER A 116 1.18 -5.62 5.41
C SER A 116 1.67 -4.56 4.44
N ALA A 117 0.76 -3.72 3.94
CA ALA A 117 1.07 -2.59 3.07
C ALA A 117 1.93 -1.53 3.79
N PHE A 118 1.64 -1.25 5.06
CA PHE A 118 2.43 -0.35 5.90
C PHE A 118 3.85 -0.86 6.12
N GLY A 119 4.02 -2.17 6.39
CA GLY A 119 5.34 -2.80 6.47
C GLY A 119 6.13 -2.66 5.17
N ARG A 120 5.46 -2.80 4.03
CA ARG A 120 6.05 -2.56 2.71
C ARG A 120 6.50 -1.11 2.56
N ALA A 121 5.68 -0.14 2.98
CA ALA A 121 6.02 1.28 2.95
C ALA A 121 7.25 1.61 3.77
N ILE A 122 7.31 1.11 5.01
CA ILE A 122 8.45 1.35 5.91
C ILE A 122 9.74 0.78 5.34
N SER A 123 9.69 -0.37 4.68
CA SER A 123 10.88 -1.03 4.13
C SER A 123 11.38 -0.43 2.81
N GLU A 124 10.63 0.52 2.21
CA GLU A 124 10.96 1.09 0.91
C GLU A 124 12.11 2.10 1.01
N VAL A 125 13.16 1.87 0.23
CA VAL A 125 14.36 2.72 0.18
C VAL A 125 14.46 3.43 -1.18
N GLY A 126 14.35 2.68 -2.26
CA GLY A 126 14.73 3.13 -3.61
C GLY A 126 13.90 4.28 -4.12
N ALA A 127 12.58 4.14 -4.13
CA ALA A 127 11.68 5.19 -4.60
C ALA A 127 11.78 6.44 -3.71
N VAL A 128 11.82 6.25 -2.39
CA VAL A 128 11.92 7.33 -1.40
C VAL A 128 13.21 8.12 -1.57
N MET A 129 14.33 7.42 -1.82
CA MET A 129 15.64 8.07 -2.04
C MET A 129 15.66 8.88 -3.33
N ILE A 130 15.08 8.37 -4.42
CA ILE A 130 15.05 9.07 -5.72
C ILE A 130 14.19 10.34 -5.63
N VAL A 131 13.01 10.23 -5.07
CA VAL A 131 12.02 11.32 -5.05
C VAL A 131 12.32 12.33 -3.92
N GLY A 132 12.82 11.85 -2.79
CA GLY A 132 13.12 12.66 -1.61
C GLY A 132 14.52 13.29 -1.62
N GLY A 133 15.49 12.71 -2.36
CA GLY A 133 16.86 13.21 -2.41
C GLY A 133 17.67 13.01 -1.14
N ASN A 134 17.15 12.33 -0.12
CA ASN A 134 17.82 12.03 1.16
C ASN A 134 18.45 13.25 1.85
N ILE A 135 17.74 14.39 1.83
CA ILE A 135 18.20 15.67 2.41
C ILE A 135 18.14 15.59 3.92
N ASP A 136 19.24 15.97 4.59
CA ASP A 136 19.34 15.93 6.04
C ASP A 136 18.28 16.82 6.71
N HIS A 137 17.72 16.33 7.83
CA HIS A 137 16.66 16.98 8.59
C HIS A 137 15.38 17.32 7.81
N PHE A 138 15.24 16.88 6.54
CA PHE A 138 14.09 17.21 5.73
C PHE A 138 13.43 16.00 5.08
N THR A 139 14.18 15.22 4.26
CA THR A 139 13.64 14.04 3.57
C THR A 139 14.37 12.75 3.93
N ARG A 140 15.40 12.83 4.79
CA ARG A 140 16.09 11.65 5.28
C ARG A 140 15.20 10.89 6.25
N VAL A 141 14.86 9.66 5.89
CA VAL A 141 14.15 8.71 6.74
C VAL A 141 15.08 7.58 7.18
N MET A 142 14.66 6.78 8.16
CA MET A 142 15.54 5.77 8.76
C MET A 142 16.11 4.78 7.72
N THR A 143 15.31 4.33 6.76
CA THR A 143 15.73 3.41 5.70
C THR A 143 16.75 4.03 4.75
N THR A 144 16.59 5.31 4.39
CA THR A 144 17.55 6.01 3.54
C THR A 144 18.83 6.37 4.31
N ALA A 145 18.74 6.62 5.62
CA ALA A 145 19.88 6.80 6.50
C ALA A 145 20.71 5.51 6.58
N ILE A 146 20.09 4.35 6.82
CA ILE A 146 20.77 3.04 6.82
C ILE A 146 21.54 2.84 5.49
N SER A 147 20.88 3.10 4.37
CA SER A 147 21.51 2.98 3.05
C SER A 147 22.71 3.92 2.87
N LEU A 148 22.61 5.15 3.37
CA LEU A 148 23.69 6.13 3.31
C LEU A 148 24.88 5.69 4.16
N GLU A 149 24.66 5.36 5.44
CA GLU A 149 25.70 4.95 6.38
C GLU A 149 26.43 3.68 5.91
N THR A 150 25.68 2.73 5.33
CA THR A 150 26.28 1.53 4.73
C THR A 150 27.23 1.89 3.60
N ARG A 151 26.88 2.87 2.73
CA ARG A 151 27.76 3.33 1.64
C ARG A 151 28.98 4.09 2.13
N MET A 152 28.87 4.78 3.26
CA MET A 152 29.97 5.49 3.91
C MET A 152 30.93 4.55 4.67
N GLY A 153 30.55 3.26 4.82
CA GLY A 153 31.34 2.29 5.57
C GLY A 153 31.06 2.30 7.08
N ASN A 154 30.12 3.10 7.56
CA ASN A 154 29.73 3.20 8.98
C ASN A 154 28.76 2.07 9.34
N LEU A 155 29.22 0.81 9.20
CA LEU A 155 28.37 -0.37 9.35
C LEU A 155 27.77 -0.52 10.75
N GLU A 156 28.51 -0.14 11.80
CA GLU A 156 28.01 -0.20 13.18
C GLU A 156 26.80 0.71 13.39
N TYR A 157 26.87 1.93 12.88
CA TYR A 157 25.77 2.89 12.97
C TYR A 157 24.57 2.47 12.08
N ALA A 158 24.83 1.99 10.88
CA ALA A 158 23.79 1.44 10.00
C ALA A 158 23.06 0.26 10.67
N MET A 159 23.82 -0.64 11.32
CA MET A 159 23.26 -1.77 12.06
C MET A 159 22.41 -1.32 13.25
N ALA A 160 22.87 -0.35 14.02
CA ALA A 160 22.11 0.22 15.13
C ALA A 160 20.77 0.80 14.68
N LEU A 161 20.77 1.60 13.60
CA LEU A 161 19.53 2.11 12.99
C LEU A 161 18.60 0.98 12.51
N GLY A 162 19.17 -0.08 11.91
CA GLY A 162 18.41 -1.26 11.49
C GLY A 162 17.73 -1.97 12.63
N ILE A 163 18.41 -2.17 13.76
CA ILE A 163 17.85 -2.77 14.97
C ILE A 163 16.69 -1.91 15.50
N VAL A 164 16.87 -0.60 15.58
CA VAL A 164 15.81 0.32 16.02
C VAL A 164 14.59 0.24 15.09
N LEU A 165 14.79 0.19 13.78
CA LEU A 165 13.71 0.04 12.80
C LEU A 165 12.94 -1.26 12.98
N ILE A 166 13.63 -2.38 13.20
CA ILE A 166 13.02 -3.69 13.46
C ILE A 166 12.20 -3.64 14.74
N LEU A 167 12.76 -3.12 15.83
CA LEU A 167 12.04 -3.01 17.10
C LEU A 167 10.78 -2.15 16.97
N LEU A 168 10.89 -1.00 16.31
CA LEU A 168 9.76 -0.12 16.06
C LEU A 168 8.67 -0.82 15.23
N THR A 169 9.06 -1.55 14.21
CA THR A 169 8.13 -2.32 13.38
C THR A 169 7.42 -3.39 14.21
N ILE A 170 8.15 -4.16 15.02
CA ILE A 170 7.57 -5.18 15.91
C ILE A 170 6.58 -4.56 16.89
N VAL A 171 6.92 -3.41 17.50
CA VAL A 171 6.04 -2.71 18.44
C VAL A 171 4.75 -2.28 17.74
N ILE A 172 4.82 -1.66 16.56
CA ILE A 172 3.64 -1.22 15.82
C ILE A 172 2.73 -2.41 15.48
N TYR A 173 3.30 -3.50 14.92
CA TYR A 173 2.53 -4.70 14.59
C TYR A 173 1.90 -5.34 15.82
N SER A 174 2.64 -5.41 16.93
CA SER A 174 2.14 -5.97 18.19
C SER A 174 0.99 -5.15 18.76
N LEU A 175 1.11 -3.82 18.75
CA LEU A 175 0.05 -2.93 19.20
C LEU A 175 -1.23 -3.12 18.38
N VAL A 176 -1.12 -3.09 17.06
CA VAL A 176 -2.30 -3.27 16.20
C VAL A 176 -2.92 -4.66 16.39
N TYR A 177 -2.11 -5.69 16.54
CA TYR A 177 -2.59 -7.05 16.83
C TYR A 177 -3.37 -7.12 18.15
N ILE A 178 -2.84 -6.50 19.23
CA ILE A 178 -3.49 -6.48 20.54
C ILE A 178 -4.81 -5.71 20.50
N PHE A 179 -4.83 -4.54 19.86
CA PHE A 179 -6.05 -3.75 19.71
C PHE A 179 -7.11 -4.50 18.89
N ASN A 180 -6.68 -5.22 17.88
CA ASN A 180 -7.58 -5.96 16.99
C ASN A 180 -8.19 -7.19 17.70
N LYS A 181 -7.39 -7.90 18.51
CA LYS A 181 -7.87 -9.07 19.29
C LYS A 181 -8.89 -8.69 20.36
N LYS A 182 -8.87 -7.45 20.87
CA LYS A 182 -9.79 -7.00 21.92
C LYS A 182 -11.20 -6.69 21.39
N ASN A 183 -11.35 -6.61 20.06
CA ASN A 183 -12.63 -6.27 19.40
C ASN A 183 -13.27 -7.50 18.70
N ILE A 184 -12.75 -8.71 18.88
CA ILE A 184 -13.32 -10.00 18.51
C ILE A 184 -13.98 -10.62 19.75
#